data_367acc081c53678519a1c730474197b6
#
_entry.id   367acc081c53678519a1c730474197b6
#
_cell.length_a   1.000
_cell.length_b   1.000
_cell.length_c   1.000
_cell.angle_alpha   90.00
_cell.angle_beta   90.00
_cell.angle_gamma   90.00
#
_symmetry.space_group_name_H-M   'P 1'
#
loop_
_entity.id
_entity.type
_entity.pdbx_description
1 polymer ?
#
loop_
_entity_poly.entity_id
_entity_poly.type
_entity_poly.pdbx_seq_one_letter_code
_entity_poly.pdbx_strand_id
1 'polypeptide(L)'
;MEVKKILWPTDFSNSAEKALPYVTSLTQKYQAEIHVLYVIEDIAHHESWYGDFDRSHVDKLMQWADKSANKRLEQVCEKYLDGCPLYIKHISVGDPAQEILKLIDSEKVDMVIMASHGEKGHYRFGSVTEKVVKNAPIPVTTIPIEAH
;
A
#
# COMPACT_ATOMS: atom_id res chain seq x y z
N MET A 1 -8.83 14.23 18.70
CA MET A 1 -8.24 13.60 17.51
C MET A 1 -9.35 13.16 16.57
N GLU A 2 -9.35 13.66 15.37
CA GLU A 2 -10.32 13.26 14.36
C GLU A 2 -9.62 12.43 13.29
N VAL A 3 -10.23 11.31 12.89
CA VAL A 3 -9.73 10.50 11.80
C VAL A 3 -10.30 11.04 10.49
N LYS A 4 -9.47 11.77 9.75
CA LYS A 4 -9.85 12.37 8.47
C LYS A 4 -9.21 11.71 7.26
N LYS A 5 -8.08 11.01 7.46
CA LYS A 5 -7.33 10.37 6.38
C LYS A 5 -6.90 8.98 6.81
N ILE A 6 -7.32 7.98 6.05
CA ILE A 6 -6.98 6.58 6.28
C ILE A 6 -6.12 6.10 5.12
N LEU A 7 -4.98 5.51 5.43
CA LEU A 7 -4.07 4.94 4.43
C LEU A 7 -4.27 3.43 4.36
N TRP A 8 -4.49 2.92 3.17
CA TRP A 8 -4.53 1.50 2.88
C TRP A 8 -3.41 1.15 1.90
N PRO A 9 -2.28 0.62 2.39
CA PRO A 9 -1.24 0.11 1.51
C PRO A 9 -1.69 -1.22 0.92
N THR A 10 -1.47 -1.42 -0.37
CA THR A 10 -1.81 -2.66 -1.05
C THR A 10 -0.62 -3.20 -1.83
N ASP A 11 -0.46 -4.51 -1.84
CA ASP A 11 0.45 -5.23 -2.73
C ASP A 11 -0.32 -6.03 -3.78
N PHE A 12 -1.62 -5.76 -3.93
CA PHE A 12 -2.57 -6.45 -4.79
C PHE A 12 -2.78 -7.93 -4.43
N SER A 13 -2.30 -8.37 -3.27
CA SER A 13 -2.55 -9.73 -2.80
C SER A 13 -3.99 -9.87 -2.30
N ASN A 14 -4.46 -11.13 -2.24
CA ASN A 14 -5.76 -11.42 -1.63
C ASN A 14 -5.80 -10.99 -0.18
N SER A 15 -4.66 -11.08 0.51
CA SER A 15 -4.55 -10.62 1.91
C SER A 15 -4.81 -9.14 2.04
N ALA A 16 -4.23 -8.33 1.16
CA ALA A 16 -4.46 -6.88 1.16
C ALA A 16 -5.93 -6.55 0.88
N GLU A 17 -6.56 -7.28 -0.06
CA GLU A 17 -7.97 -7.06 -0.38
C GLU A 17 -8.91 -7.40 0.77
N LYS A 18 -8.54 -8.34 1.64
CA LYS A 18 -9.34 -8.69 2.82
C LYS A 18 -9.45 -7.53 3.83
N ALA A 19 -8.56 -6.58 3.77
CA ALA A 19 -8.64 -5.37 4.59
C ALA A 19 -9.72 -4.39 4.11
N LEU A 20 -10.13 -4.47 2.86
CA LEU A 20 -11.04 -3.49 2.24
C LEU A 20 -12.39 -3.33 2.95
N PRO A 21 -13.07 -4.40 3.41
CA PRO A 21 -14.32 -4.21 4.17
C PRO A 21 -14.13 -3.34 5.41
N TYR A 22 -12.99 -3.48 6.08
CA TYR A 22 -12.67 -2.64 7.25
C TYR A 22 -12.36 -1.21 6.84
N VAL A 23 -11.60 -1.03 5.76
CA VAL A 23 -11.30 0.30 5.22
C VAL A 23 -12.60 1.03 4.87
N THR A 24 -13.48 0.37 4.14
CA THR A 24 -14.76 0.95 3.72
C THR A 24 -15.63 1.31 4.93
N SER A 25 -15.75 0.39 5.88
CA SER A 25 -16.58 0.59 7.08
C SER A 25 -16.07 1.78 7.91
N LEU A 26 -14.77 1.82 8.18
CA LEU A 26 -14.20 2.90 8.99
C LEU A 26 -14.22 4.24 8.26
N THR A 27 -14.00 4.23 6.95
CA THR A 27 -14.07 5.44 6.13
C THR A 27 -15.47 6.05 6.16
N GLN A 28 -16.50 5.22 6.04
CA GLN A 28 -17.87 5.69 6.11
C GLN A 28 -18.20 6.22 7.50
N LYS A 29 -17.76 5.52 8.53
CA LYS A 29 -18.03 5.91 9.91
C LYS A 29 -17.41 7.27 10.26
N TYR A 30 -16.19 7.50 9.86
CA TYR A 30 -15.46 8.74 10.16
C TYR A 30 -15.61 9.81 9.07
N GLN A 31 -16.23 9.48 7.95
CA GLN A 31 -16.27 10.35 6.77
C GLN A 31 -14.87 10.78 6.34
N ALA A 32 -13.96 9.81 6.30
CA ALA A 32 -12.55 10.04 6.02
C ALA A 32 -12.24 9.88 4.53
N GLU A 33 -11.14 10.48 4.10
CA GLU A 33 -10.54 10.20 2.79
C GLU A 33 -9.79 8.87 2.86
N ILE A 34 -9.84 8.10 1.78
CA ILE A 34 -9.00 6.91 1.64
C ILE A 34 -7.80 7.26 0.76
N HIS A 35 -6.61 7.02 1.29
CA HIS A 35 -5.38 7.07 0.52
C HIS A 35 -4.94 5.64 0.24
N VAL A 36 -4.88 5.28 -1.04
CA VAL A 36 -4.46 3.94 -1.47
C VAL A 36 -3.04 4.06 -1.98
N LEU A 37 -2.14 3.25 -1.46
CA LEU A 37 -0.73 3.28 -1.86
C LEU A 37 -0.28 1.93 -2.37
N TYR A 38 0.29 1.92 -3.56
CA TYR A 38 1.07 0.80 -4.07
C TYR A 38 2.52 1.23 -4.23
N VAL A 39 3.45 0.42 -3.74
CA VAL A 39 4.88 0.69 -3.84
C VAL A 39 5.51 -0.28 -4.83
N ILE A 40 6.12 0.28 -5.86
CA ILE A 40 6.94 -0.49 -6.81
C ILE A 40 8.31 -0.62 -6.18
N GLU A 41 8.76 -1.86 -5.93
CA GLU A 41 10.08 -2.07 -5.39
C GLU A 41 11.13 -1.58 -6.38
N ASP A 42 12.10 -0.84 -5.85
CA ASP A 42 13.12 -0.21 -6.69
C ASP A 42 14.15 -1.24 -7.16
N ILE A 43 13.94 -1.74 -8.35
CA ILE A 43 14.83 -2.71 -9.00
C ILE A 43 16.13 -2.04 -9.43
N ALA A 44 16.11 -0.73 -9.66
CA ALA A 44 17.26 0.01 -10.17
C ALA A 44 18.42 0.10 -9.17
N HIS A 45 18.15 -0.08 -7.87
CA HIS A 45 19.20 -0.07 -6.84
C HIS A 45 19.85 -1.44 -6.63
N HIS A 46 19.40 -2.47 -7.30
CA HIS A 46 20.03 -3.79 -7.29
C HIS A 46 21.04 -3.91 -8.43
N GLU A 47 22.02 -3.00 -8.46
CA GLU A 47 23.05 -2.94 -9.52
C GLU A 47 23.79 -4.25 -9.73
N SER A 48 23.99 -5.02 -8.67
CA SER A 48 24.66 -6.31 -8.75
C SER A 48 23.91 -7.35 -9.59
N TRP A 49 22.61 -7.16 -9.75
CA TRP A 49 21.75 -8.05 -10.54
C TRP A 49 21.70 -7.65 -12.02
N TYR A 50 21.97 -6.37 -12.31
CA TYR A 50 21.78 -5.78 -13.62
C TYR A 50 23.06 -5.17 -14.19
N GLY A 51 24.22 -5.67 -13.78
CA GLY A 51 25.51 -5.13 -14.20
C GLY A 51 25.70 -4.92 -15.70
N ASP A 52 24.92 -5.65 -16.53
CA ASP A 52 24.98 -5.57 -17.98
C ASP A 52 23.76 -4.91 -18.62
N PHE A 53 22.78 -4.45 -17.81
CA PHE A 53 21.59 -3.80 -18.37
C PHE A 53 21.81 -2.31 -18.54
N ASP A 54 21.51 -1.84 -19.74
CA ASP A 54 21.50 -0.42 -20.05
C ASP A 54 20.41 0.27 -19.23
N ARG A 55 20.73 1.46 -18.73
CA ARG A 55 19.81 2.28 -17.93
C ARG A 55 18.48 2.55 -18.65
N SER A 56 18.48 2.62 -19.97
CA SER A 56 17.27 2.80 -20.77
C SER A 56 16.31 1.64 -20.64
N HIS A 57 16.80 0.41 -20.46
CA HIS A 57 15.94 -0.77 -20.23
C HIS A 57 15.31 -0.74 -18.85
N VAL A 58 16.05 -0.30 -17.84
CA VAL A 58 15.51 -0.14 -16.48
C VAL A 58 14.41 0.92 -16.46
N ASP A 59 14.62 2.05 -17.13
CA ASP A 59 13.63 3.11 -17.22
C ASP A 59 12.36 2.64 -17.91
N LYS A 60 12.46 1.86 -18.98
CA LYS A 60 11.29 1.28 -19.65
C LYS A 60 10.54 0.31 -18.79
N LEU A 61 11.24 -0.54 -18.02
CA LEU A 61 10.64 -1.47 -17.08
C LEU A 61 9.88 -0.71 -15.97
N MET A 62 10.46 0.36 -15.46
CA MET A 62 9.82 1.17 -14.43
C MET A 62 8.58 1.88 -14.95
N GLN A 63 8.63 2.39 -16.18
CA GLN A 63 7.46 3.00 -16.82
C GLN A 63 6.35 1.98 -17.03
N TRP A 64 6.70 0.78 -17.46
CA TRP A 64 5.73 -0.29 -17.64
C TRP A 64 5.10 -0.71 -16.30
N ALA A 65 5.93 -0.85 -15.26
CA ALA A 65 5.46 -1.18 -13.91
C ALA A 65 4.52 -0.11 -13.37
N ASP A 66 4.83 1.17 -13.61
CA ASP A 66 4.00 2.29 -13.19
C ASP A 66 2.64 2.26 -13.90
N LYS A 67 2.61 2.04 -15.20
CA LYS A 67 1.35 1.92 -15.95
C LYS A 67 0.52 0.74 -15.50
N SER A 68 1.15 -0.41 -15.28
CA SER A 68 0.47 -1.62 -14.82
C SER A 68 -0.10 -1.43 -13.42
N ALA A 69 0.66 -0.82 -12.52
CA ALA A 69 0.22 -0.52 -11.17
C ALA A 69 -0.97 0.44 -11.16
N ASN A 70 -0.90 1.48 -11.97
CA ASN A 70 -1.98 2.46 -12.10
C ASN A 70 -3.28 1.81 -12.53
N LYS A 71 -3.20 0.96 -13.56
CA LYS A 71 -4.36 0.23 -14.07
C LYS A 71 -4.95 -0.70 -13.00
N ARG A 72 -4.11 -1.43 -12.28
CA ARG A 72 -4.57 -2.34 -11.22
C ARG A 72 -5.19 -1.58 -10.07
N LEU A 73 -4.61 -0.45 -9.66
CA LEU A 73 -5.19 0.40 -8.64
C LEU A 73 -6.55 0.93 -9.03
N GLU A 74 -6.71 1.39 -10.26
CA GLU A 74 -8.01 1.84 -10.75
C GLU A 74 -9.05 0.73 -10.68
N GLN A 75 -8.70 -0.48 -11.11
CA GLN A 75 -9.62 -1.61 -11.07
C GLN A 75 -10.04 -1.96 -9.64
N VAL A 76 -9.11 -1.96 -8.71
CA VAL A 76 -9.39 -2.23 -7.29
C VAL A 76 -10.28 -1.13 -6.70
N CYS A 77 -9.94 0.12 -6.97
CA CYS A 77 -10.70 1.26 -6.44
C CYS A 77 -12.12 1.30 -7.00
N GLU A 78 -12.30 1.04 -8.28
CA GLU A 78 -13.63 1.00 -8.88
C GLU A 78 -14.46 -0.15 -8.33
N LYS A 79 -13.85 -1.32 -8.16
CA LYS A 79 -14.57 -2.51 -7.70
C LYS A 79 -15.00 -2.42 -6.25
N TYR A 80 -14.13 -1.94 -5.37
CA TYR A 80 -14.33 -2.01 -3.92
C TYR A 80 -14.61 -0.67 -3.26
N LEU A 81 -14.18 0.43 -3.85
CA LEU A 81 -14.30 1.76 -3.26
C LEU A 81 -15.32 2.64 -3.98
N ASP A 82 -15.99 2.09 -4.99
CA ASP A 82 -17.06 2.77 -5.70
C ASP A 82 -18.20 3.05 -4.70
N GLY A 83 -18.49 4.31 -4.48
CA GLY A 83 -19.42 4.72 -3.42
C GLY A 83 -18.75 5.31 -2.19
N CYS A 84 -17.43 5.24 -2.09
CA CYS A 84 -16.70 6.01 -1.10
C CYS A 84 -16.52 7.43 -1.62
N PRO A 85 -16.78 8.46 -0.77
CA PRO A 85 -16.84 9.83 -1.27
C PRO A 85 -15.52 10.36 -1.81
N LEU A 86 -14.39 9.87 -1.30
CA LEU A 86 -13.09 10.32 -1.76
C LEU A 86 -12.04 9.24 -1.57
N TYR A 87 -11.44 8.82 -2.66
CA TYR A 87 -10.22 8.03 -2.59
C TYR A 87 -9.12 8.67 -3.45
N ILE A 88 -7.91 8.64 -2.95
CA ILE A 88 -6.74 9.22 -3.59
C ILE A 88 -5.71 8.12 -3.80
N LYS A 89 -5.28 7.95 -5.04
CA LYS A 89 -4.32 6.90 -5.40
C LYS A 89 -2.91 7.44 -5.37
N HIS A 90 -2.00 6.65 -4.81
CA HIS A 90 -0.58 6.96 -4.78
C HIS A 90 0.21 5.77 -5.30
N ILE A 91 1.21 6.05 -6.10
CA ILE A 91 2.20 5.07 -6.55
C ILE A 91 3.56 5.63 -6.23
N SER A 92 4.35 4.86 -5.49
CA SER A 92 5.72 5.23 -5.13
C SER A 92 6.69 4.16 -5.58
N VAL A 93 7.95 4.53 -5.72
CA VAL A 93 9.03 3.60 -6.05
C VAL A 93 10.03 3.60 -4.89
N GLY A 94 10.35 2.43 -4.38
CA GLY A 94 11.32 2.31 -3.30
C GLY A 94 11.05 1.13 -2.38
N ASP A 95 11.47 1.25 -1.13
CA ASP A 95 11.21 0.26 -0.10
C ASP A 95 9.78 0.44 0.42
N PRO A 96 8.95 -0.61 0.41
CA PRO A 96 7.54 -0.46 0.79
C PRO A 96 7.32 0.18 2.16
N ALA A 97 8.01 -0.30 3.19
CA ALA A 97 7.82 0.24 4.54
C ALA A 97 8.23 1.71 4.62
N GLN A 98 9.35 2.08 4.01
CA GLN A 98 9.81 3.47 4.00
C GLN A 98 8.85 4.38 3.25
N GLU A 99 8.33 3.94 2.12
CA GLU A 99 7.40 4.74 1.33
C GLU A 99 6.06 4.93 2.04
N ILE A 100 5.59 3.90 2.76
CA ILE A 100 4.41 4.02 3.60
C ILE A 100 4.63 5.08 4.69
N LEU A 101 5.76 5.02 5.38
CA LEU A 101 6.08 5.97 6.44
C LEU A 101 6.23 7.40 5.92
N LYS A 102 6.83 7.56 4.75
CA LYS A 102 6.92 8.87 4.09
C LYS A 102 5.55 9.45 3.76
N LEU A 103 4.65 8.63 3.26
CA LEU A 103 3.31 9.08 2.89
C LEU A 103 2.50 9.47 4.13
N ILE A 104 2.65 8.73 5.22
CA ILE A 104 2.01 9.08 6.50
C ILE A 104 2.38 10.51 6.90
N ASP A 105 3.65 10.85 6.78
CA ASP A 105 4.13 12.17 7.15
C ASP A 105 3.71 13.25 6.14
N SER A 106 3.90 13.00 4.85
CA SER A 106 3.63 14.00 3.80
C SER A 106 2.15 14.32 3.64
N GLU A 107 1.28 13.32 3.78
CA GLU A 107 -0.17 13.47 3.60
C GLU A 107 -0.91 13.68 4.93
N LYS A 108 -0.22 13.64 6.05
CA LYS A 108 -0.82 13.79 7.38
C LYS A 108 -1.91 12.73 7.62
N VAL A 109 -1.56 11.49 7.37
CA VAL A 109 -2.47 10.36 7.56
C VAL A 109 -2.75 10.17 9.05
N ASP A 110 -3.99 9.84 9.38
CA ASP A 110 -4.43 9.68 10.78
C ASP A 110 -4.47 8.22 11.24
N MET A 111 -4.62 7.29 10.32
CA MET A 111 -4.69 5.86 10.63
C MET A 111 -4.26 5.05 9.41
N VAL A 112 -3.55 3.95 9.66
CA VAL A 112 -3.22 2.97 8.62
C VAL A 112 -4.03 1.71 8.87
N ILE A 113 -4.60 1.15 7.80
CA ILE A 113 -5.26 -0.17 7.85
C ILE A 113 -4.55 -1.04 6.83
N MET A 114 -3.98 -2.14 7.27
CA MET A 114 -3.23 -3.02 6.38
C MET A 114 -3.37 -4.48 6.82
N ALA A 115 -3.14 -5.39 5.89
CA ALA A 115 -3.12 -6.81 6.21
C ALA A 115 -1.91 -7.14 7.07
N SER A 116 -2.08 -8.07 8.00
CA SER A 116 -0.99 -8.51 8.87
C SER A 116 0.09 -9.29 8.12
N HIS A 117 -0.26 -9.87 6.95
CA HIS A 117 0.65 -10.66 6.14
C HIS A 117 0.56 -10.21 4.68
N GLY A 118 1.68 -10.34 3.95
CA GLY A 118 1.70 -10.11 2.51
C GLY A 118 1.33 -11.37 1.73
N GLU A 119 1.75 -11.40 0.49
CA GLU A 119 1.40 -12.43 -0.50
C GLU A 119 1.71 -13.87 -0.07
N LYS A 120 2.70 -14.08 0.80
CA LYS A 120 3.17 -15.42 1.17
C LYS A 120 2.48 -16.06 2.38
N GLY A 121 1.53 -15.38 3.01
CA GLY A 121 0.65 -15.97 4.01
C GLY A 121 1.29 -16.68 5.21
N HIS A 122 2.41 -16.18 5.71
CA HIS A 122 3.07 -16.76 6.89
C HIS A 122 2.36 -16.35 8.19
N TYR A 123 2.47 -17.20 9.22
CA TYR A 123 1.85 -16.96 10.54
C TYR A 123 2.39 -15.73 11.27
N ARG A 124 3.49 -15.14 10.82
CA ARG A 124 4.07 -13.95 11.42
C ARG A 124 3.69 -12.71 10.63
N PHE A 125 3.73 -11.55 11.27
CA PHE A 125 3.61 -10.29 10.57
C PHE A 125 4.56 -10.26 9.38
N GLY A 126 4.08 -9.81 8.24
CA GLY A 126 4.94 -9.57 7.09
C GLY A 126 6.00 -8.53 7.45
N SER A 127 7.15 -8.60 6.82
CA SER A 127 8.27 -7.68 7.13
C SER A 127 7.89 -6.21 6.96
N VAL A 128 7.07 -5.90 5.97
CA VAL A 128 6.59 -4.53 5.74
C VAL A 128 5.67 -4.10 6.88
N THR A 129 4.69 -4.94 7.23
CA THR A 129 3.74 -4.65 8.31
C THR A 129 4.46 -4.44 9.64
N GLU A 130 5.43 -5.29 9.96
CA GLU A 130 6.21 -5.16 11.19
C GLU A 130 6.94 -3.83 11.26
N LYS A 131 7.60 -3.42 10.20
CA LYS A 131 8.32 -2.15 10.15
C LYS A 131 7.39 -0.95 10.29
N VAL A 132 6.23 -1.01 9.65
CA VAL A 132 5.23 0.07 9.74
C VAL A 132 4.68 0.17 11.16
N VAL A 133 4.29 -0.96 11.76
CA VAL A 133 3.78 -0.99 13.14
C VAL A 133 4.79 -0.42 14.12
N LYS A 134 6.07 -0.77 13.97
CA LYS A 134 7.12 -0.30 14.89
C LYS A 134 7.45 1.19 14.74
N ASN A 135 7.30 1.75 13.56
CA ASN A 135 7.82 3.08 13.26
C ASN A 135 6.76 4.14 12.97
N ALA A 136 5.51 3.76 12.77
CA ALA A 136 4.45 4.72 12.47
C ALA A 136 4.12 5.56 13.70
N PRO A 137 4.00 6.90 13.55
CA PRO A 137 3.63 7.78 14.65
C PRO A 137 2.12 7.85 14.90
N ILE A 138 1.35 7.05 14.18
CA ILE A 138 -0.12 7.04 14.23
C ILE A 138 -0.60 5.59 14.41
N PRO A 139 -1.89 5.38 14.76
CA PRO A 139 -2.42 4.04 14.88
C PRO A 139 -2.32 3.23 13.58
N VAL A 140 -1.94 1.98 13.71
CA VAL A 140 -1.91 1.02 12.61
C VAL A 140 -2.81 -0.13 12.98
N THR A 141 -3.87 -0.30 12.22
CA THR A 141 -4.81 -1.42 12.39
C THR A 141 -4.39 -2.53 11.44
N THR A 142 -4.08 -3.68 11.99
CA THR A 142 -3.70 -4.84 11.18
C THR A 142 -4.87 -5.81 11.10
N ILE A 143 -5.16 -6.25 9.89
CA ILE A 143 -6.26 -7.18 9.63
C ILE A 143 -5.67 -8.59 9.54
N PRO A 144 -6.05 -9.51 10.43
CA PRO A 144 -5.50 -10.86 10.40
C PRO A 144 -6.01 -11.62 9.19
N ILE A 145 -5.16 -12.51 8.68
CA ILE A 145 -5.55 -13.46 7.66
C ILE A 145 -6.11 -14.68 8.39
N GLU A 146 -7.31 -15.12 8.01
CA GLU A 146 -7.83 -16.35 8.54
C GLU A 146 -6.94 -17.50 8.10
N ALA A 147 -6.42 -18.23 9.07
CA ALA A 147 -5.60 -19.41 8.82
C ALA A 147 -6.51 -20.58 8.42
N HIS A 148 -6.54 -20.85 7.13
CA HIS A 148 -7.19 -22.05 6.59
C HIS A 148 -6.23 -22.82 5.75
#